data_78440ff51bd109328759a0729714f862
#
_entry.id   78440ff51bd109328759a0729714f862
#
_cell.length_a   1.000
_cell.length_b   1.000
_cell.length_c   1.000
_cell.angle_alpha   90.00
_cell.angle_beta   90.00
_cell.angle_gamma   90.00
#
_symmetry.space_group_name_H-M   'P 1'
#
loop_
_entity.id
_entity.type
_entity.pdbx_description
1 polymer ?
#
loop_
_entity_poly.entity_id
_entity_poly.type
_entity_poly.pdbx_seq_one_letter_code
_entity_poly.pdbx_strand_id
1 'polypeptide(L)'
;LVESELSEKRNKIGNYLHRGNGPIYYRGYFQGEIATTEQIDDLLAYFNIKNIVVGHTTHRNIETRYNGKVIVIDANMKSGNAGEILFWESGEFVRGTLLGETLPIQK
;
A
#
# COMPACT_ATOMS: atom_id res chain seq x y z
N LEU A 1 -28.42 20.49 4.45
CA LEU A 1 -28.69 19.15 3.92
C LEU A 1 -29.62 18.40 4.86
N VAL A 2 -30.69 17.80 4.34
CA VAL A 2 -31.53 16.89 5.11
C VAL A 2 -30.82 15.56 5.37
N GLU A 3 -31.16 14.88 6.45
CA GLU A 3 -30.50 13.62 6.89
C GLU A 3 -30.53 12.54 5.79
N SER A 4 -31.59 12.47 4.99
CA SER A 4 -31.70 11.54 3.86
C SER A 4 -30.65 11.78 2.76
N GLU A 5 -30.36 13.05 2.44
CA GLU A 5 -29.35 13.42 1.44
C GLU A 5 -27.94 13.16 1.94
N LEU A 6 -27.68 13.40 3.23
CA LEU A 6 -26.41 13.06 3.88
C LEU A 6 -26.17 11.56 3.92
N SER A 7 -27.23 10.79 4.21
CA SER A 7 -27.19 9.33 4.22
C SER A 7 -26.90 8.77 2.83
N GLU A 8 -27.54 9.30 1.78
CA GLU A 8 -27.29 8.90 0.41
C GLU A 8 -25.86 9.19 -0.03
N LYS A 9 -25.33 10.38 0.28
CA LYS A 9 -23.93 10.72 -0.01
C LYS A 9 -22.95 9.82 0.72
N ARG A 10 -23.18 9.54 2.01
CA ARG A 10 -22.34 8.59 2.79
C ARG A 10 -22.37 7.20 2.19
N ASN A 11 -23.52 6.71 1.75
CA ASN A 11 -23.66 5.41 1.11
C ASN A 11 -22.92 5.33 -0.23
N LYS A 12 -23.00 6.37 -1.07
CA LYS A 12 -22.24 6.43 -2.33
C LYS A 12 -20.74 6.41 -2.11
N ILE A 13 -20.24 7.19 -1.15
CA ILE A 13 -18.82 7.21 -0.79
C ILE A 13 -18.40 5.86 -0.19
N GLY A 14 -19.19 5.30 0.74
CA GLY A 14 -18.94 4.00 1.31
C GLY A 14 -18.85 2.90 0.26
N ASN A 15 -19.80 2.85 -0.67
CA ASN A 15 -19.79 1.91 -1.77
C ASN A 15 -18.56 2.08 -2.69
N TYR A 16 -18.16 3.31 -2.97
CA TYR A 16 -16.96 3.59 -3.74
C TYR A 16 -15.68 3.08 -3.03
N LEU A 17 -15.56 3.35 -1.74
CA LEU A 17 -14.39 2.97 -0.96
C LEU A 17 -14.25 1.44 -0.82
N HIS A 18 -15.36 0.72 -0.66
CA HIS A 18 -15.39 -0.71 -0.34
C HIS A 18 -15.56 -1.62 -1.55
N ARG A 19 -15.77 -1.10 -2.75
CA ARG A 19 -15.81 -1.94 -3.96
C ARG A 19 -14.45 -2.58 -4.23
N GLY A 20 -14.42 -3.73 -4.94
CA GLY A 20 -13.18 -4.49 -5.18
C GLY A 20 -12.07 -3.72 -5.88
N ASN A 21 -12.40 -2.74 -6.70
CA ASN A 21 -11.45 -1.82 -7.35
C ASN A 21 -11.38 -0.44 -6.70
N GLY A 22 -11.96 -0.29 -5.50
CA GLY A 22 -11.87 0.93 -4.71
C GLY A 22 -10.56 1.01 -3.91
N PRO A 23 -10.24 2.15 -3.32
CA PRO A 23 -8.93 2.41 -2.72
C PRO A 23 -8.59 1.50 -1.53
N ILE A 24 -9.60 0.96 -0.81
CA ILE A 24 -9.36 0.08 0.35
C ILE A 24 -8.94 -1.33 -0.08
N TYR A 25 -9.54 -1.87 -1.14
CA TYR A 25 -9.34 -3.26 -1.57
C TYR A 25 -8.58 -3.40 -2.88
N TYR A 26 -8.08 -2.32 -3.44
CA TYR A 26 -7.37 -2.36 -4.71
C TYR A 26 -6.11 -3.22 -4.62
N ARG A 27 -6.01 -4.21 -5.50
CA ARG A 27 -4.87 -5.14 -5.62
C ARG A 27 -4.18 -5.09 -6.98
N GLY A 28 -4.46 -4.06 -7.77
CA GLY A 28 -3.90 -3.90 -9.12
C GLY A 28 -2.37 -3.75 -9.16
N TYR A 29 -1.72 -3.55 -8.01
CA TYR A 29 -0.27 -3.60 -7.89
C TYR A 29 0.28 -5.04 -7.94
N PHE A 30 -0.54 -6.06 -7.66
CA PHE A 30 -0.11 -7.44 -7.44
C PHE A 30 -0.92 -8.50 -8.17
N GLN A 31 -2.22 -8.29 -8.34
CA GLN A 31 -3.18 -9.28 -8.84
C GLN A 31 -4.19 -8.65 -9.80
N GLY A 32 -4.68 -9.43 -10.76
CA GLY A 32 -5.66 -8.98 -11.74
C GLY A 32 -5.06 -8.10 -12.82
N GLU A 33 -5.72 -7.03 -13.17
CA GLU A 33 -5.13 -5.98 -14.02
C GLU A 33 -4.06 -5.26 -13.22
N ILE A 34 -2.82 -5.57 -13.53
CA ILE A 34 -1.67 -4.94 -12.89
C ILE A 34 -1.55 -3.52 -13.42
N ALA A 35 -1.43 -2.55 -12.51
CA ALA A 35 -1.15 -1.17 -12.88
C ALA A 35 0.16 -1.08 -13.67
N THR A 36 0.18 -0.30 -14.73
CA THR A 36 1.40 -0.10 -15.51
C THR A 36 2.38 0.82 -14.78
N THR A 37 3.67 0.74 -15.11
CA THR A 37 4.68 1.65 -14.58
C THR A 37 4.34 3.11 -14.89
N GLU A 38 3.82 3.38 -16.09
CA GLU A 38 3.39 4.71 -16.50
C GLU A 38 2.25 5.24 -15.62
N GLN A 39 1.25 4.42 -15.31
CA GLN A 39 0.16 4.79 -14.39
C GLN A 39 0.67 5.11 -12.99
N ILE A 40 1.65 4.35 -12.50
CA ILE A 40 2.29 4.63 -11.20
C ILE A 40 3.05 5.96 -11.27
N ASP A 41 3.80 6.21 -12.33
CA ASP A 41 4.55 7.45 -12.50
C ASP A 41 3.63 8.68 -12.58
N ASP A 42 2.54 8.60 -13.31
CA ASP A 42 1.53 9.65 -13.38
C ASP A 42 0.91 9.94 -12.01
N LEU A 43 0.61 8.91 -11.24
CA LEU A 43 0.06 9.04 -9.89
C LEU A 43 1.04 9.72 -8.94
N LEU A 44 2.31 9.31 -8.96
CA LEU A 44 3.36 9.90 -8.14
C LEU A 44 3.57 11.39 -8.50
N ALA A 45 3.57 11.71 -9.78
CA ALA A 45 3.70 13.07 -10.28
C ALA A 45 2.50 13.93 -9.87
N TYR A 46 1.28 13.42 -10.03
CA TYR A 46 0.05 14.13 -9.68
C TYR A 46 0.01 14.56 -8.20
N PHE A 47 0.41 13.67 -7.29
CA PHE A 47 0.45 13.96 -5.86
C PHE A 47 1.78 14.56 -5.38
N ASN A 48 2.76 14.72 -6.26
CA ASN A 48 4.11 15.17 -5.91
C ASN A 48 4.74 14.35 -4.78
N ILE A 49 4.67 13.03 -4.90
CA ILE A 49 5.21 12.06 -3.94
C ILE A 49 6.20 11.13 -4.63
N LYS A 50 7.05 10.46 -3.85
CA LYS A 50 8.08 9.55 -4.38
C LYS A 50 7.71 8.08 -4.27
N ASN A 51 6.91 7.72 -3.29
CA ASN A 51 6.58 6.34 -2.99
C ASN A 51 5.12 6.19 -2.59
N ILE A 52 4.56 5.02 -2.84
CA ILE A 52 3.27 4.56 -2.35
C ILE A 52 3.54 3.40 -1.40
N VAL A 53 3.01 3.47 -0.18
CA VAL A 53 3.12 2.38 0.81
C VAL A 53 1.75 1.71 0.92
N VAL A 54 1.72 0.39 0.74
CA VAL A 54 0.47 -0.39 0.73
C VAL A 54 0.55 -1.59 1.66
N GLY A 55 -0.57 -1.91 2.29
CA GLY A 55 -0.76 -3.08 3.14
C GLY A 55 -1.83 -4.02 2.62
N HIS A 56 -2.38 -4.86 3.48
CA HIS A 56 -3.52 -5.76 3.26
C HIS A 56 -3.28 -6.94 2.31
N THR A 57 -2.43 -6.83 1.31
CA THR A 57 -2.01 -7.96 0.48
C THR A 57 -0.78 -8.59 1.10
N THR A 58 -0.96 -9.76 1.73
CA THR A 58 0.08 -10.40 2.53
C THR A 58 1.23 -10.91 1.68
N HIS A 59 2.44 -10.55 2.05
CA HIS A 59 3.70 -11.00 1.48
C HIS A 59 4.57 -11.64 2.57
N ARG A 60 5.67 -12.27 2.17
CA ARG A 60 6.58 -12.90 3.13
C ARG A 60 7.40 -11.88 3.91
N ASN A 61 7.85 -10.85 3.23
CA ASN A 61 8.70 -9.79 3.76
C ASN A 61 8.20 -8.43 3.25
N ILE A 62 8.73 -7.34 3.81
CA ILE A 62 8.61 -6.02 3.18
C ILE A 62 9.42 -6.04 1.88
N GLU A 63 8.77 -5.71 0.80
CA GLU A 63 9.37 -5.72 -0.53
C GLU A 63 8.85 -4.56 -1.38
N THR A 64 9.42 -4.37 -2.56
CA THR A 64 8.98 -3.31 -3.46
C THR A 64 8.47 -3.84 -4.78
N ARG A 65 7.69 -3.02 -5.45
CA ARG A 65 7.24 -3.16 -6.84
C ARG A 65 7.55 -1.88 -7.60
N TYR A 66 7.51 -1.96 -8.92
CA TYR A 66 7.74 -0.81 -9.79
C TYR A 66 9.07 -0.09 -9.50
N ASN A 67 10.15 -0.86 -9.39
CA ASN A 67 11.50 -0.34 -9.11
C ASN A 67 11.56 0.56 -7.86
N GLY A 68 10.99 0.10 -6.77
CA GLY A 68 11.01 0.80 -5.47
C GLY A 68 9.94 1.86 -5.27
N LYS A 69 9.06 2.09 -6.26
CA LYS A 69 8.01 3.12 -6.17
C LYS A 69 6.83 2.72 -5.30
N VAL A 70 6.50 1.42 -5.25
CA VAL A 70 5.46 0.87 -4.39
C VAL A 70 6.12 -0.03 -3.34
N ILE A 71 5.87 0.24 -2.07
CA ILE A 71 6.42 -0.51 -0.93
C ILE A 71 5.29 -1.29 -0.28
N VAL A 72 5.46 -2.60 -0.15
CA VAL A 72 4.49 -3.54 0.43
C VAL A 72 4.86 -3.84 1.87
N ILE A 73 3.97 -3.55 2.82
CA ILE A 73 4.27 -3.65 4.25
C ILE A 73 3.52 -4.74 5.01
N ASP A 74 2.61 -5.48 4.38
CA ASP A 74 1.96 -6.62 5.03
C ASP A 74 2.88 -7.85 4.98
N ALA A 75 3.78 -7.95 5.96
CA ALA A 75 4.80 -8.99 6.08
C ALA A 75 4.33 -10.20 6.90
N ASN A 76 3.05 -10.56 6.83
CA ASN A 76 2.47 -11.77 7.43
C ASN A 76 2.58 -11.85 8.97
N MET A 77 2.53 -10.74 9.66
CA MET A 77 2.62 -10.68 11.13
C MET A 77 1.51 -11.48 11.82
N LYS A 78 0.37 -11.63 11.17
CA LYS A 78 -0.78 -12.41 11.69
C LYS A 78 -0.46 -13.89 11.93
N SER A 79 0.56 -14.44 11.29
CA SER A 79 0.99 -15.84 11.50
C SER A 79 1.70 -16.04 12.84
N GLY A 80 2.17 -14.98 13.49
CA GLY A 80 2.96 -15.02 14.72
C GLY A 80 4.40 -15.51 14.54
N ASN A 81 4.79 -15.95 13.36
CA ASN A 81 6.13 -16.53 13.07
C ASN A 81 6.95 -15.65 12.10
N ALA A 82 6.37 -14.59 11.62
CA ALA A 82 6.97 -13.66 10.68
C ALA A 82 6.57 -12.24 11.01
N GLY A 83 7.25 -11.31 10.43
CA GLY A 83 6.95 -9.89 10.56
C GLY A 83 8.16 -9.04 10.30
N GLU A 84 7.94 -7.91 9.72
CA GLU A 84 8.94 -6.86 9.51
C GLU A 84 8.27 -5.51 9.72
N ILE A 85 9.06 -4.50 10.05
CA ILE A 85 8.61 -3.13 10.22
C ILE A 85 9.33 -2.25 9.20
N LEU A 86 8.59 -1.36 8.55
CA LEU A 86 9.16 -0.34 7.70
C LEU A 86 9.58 0.86 8.53
N PHE A 87 10.82 1.27 8.40
CA PHE A 87 11.36 2.49 8.99
C PHE A 87 11.73 3.51 7.92
N TRP A 88 11.61 4.77 8.27
CA TRP A 88 12.17 5.89 7.52
C TRP A 88 13.33 6.48 8.32
N GLU A 89 14.56 6.30 7.83
CA GLU A 89 15.76 6.76 8.50
C GLU A 89 16.65 7.51 7.53
N SER A 90 17.06 8.71 7.90
CA SER A 90 18.02 9.54 7.14
C SER A 90 17.66 9.72 5.66
N GLY A 91 16.37 9.84 5.35
CA GLY A 91 15.89 10.03 3.98
C GLY A 91 15.71 8.75 3.16
N GLU A 92 15.85 7.57 3.78
CA GLU A 92 15.68 6.27 3.13
C GLU A 92 14.72 5.35 3.88
N PHE A 93 14.08 4.46 3.15
CA PHE A 93 13.31 3.38 3.76
C PHE A 93 14.20 2.19 4.04
N VAL A 94 14.08 1.64 5.24
CA VAL A 94 14.74 0.42 5.68
C VAL A 94 13.73 -0.51 6.34
N ARG A 95 14.02 -1.80 6.38
CA ARG A 95 13.16 -2.79 7.04
C ARG A 95 13.82 -3.34 8.30
N GLY A 96 13.09 -3.41 9.40
CA GLY A 96 13.49 -4.08 10.62
C GLY A 96 12.94 -5.50 10.67
N THR A 97 13.78 -6.47 11.03
CA THR A 97 13.42 -7.89 11.16
C THR A 97 13.05 -8.27 12.59
N LEU A 98 12.45 -9.45 12.76
CA LEU A 98 12.17 -10.02 14.10
C LEU A 98 13.44 -10.25 14.94
N LEU A 99 14.59 -10.35 14.31
CA LEU A 99 15.89 -10.53 14.99
C LEU A 99 16.51 -9.20 15.43
N GLY A 100 15.85 -8.09 15.18
CA GLY A 100 16.34 -6.75 15.50
C GLY A 100 17.36 -6.20 14.50
N GLU A 101 17.49 -6.82 13.34
CA GLU A 101 18.35 -6.34 12.26
C GLU A 101 17.66 -5.26 11.45
N THR A 102 18.40 -4.27 11.00
CA THR A 102 17.95 -3.27 10.03
C THR A 102 18.58 -3.57 8.68
N LEU A 103 17.77 -3.80 7.67
CA LEU A 103 18.19 -4.21 6.34
C LEU A 103 17.66 -3.23 5.29
N PRO A 104 18.39 -3.03 4.17
CA PRO A 104 17.89 -2.25 3.05
C PRO A 104 16.69 -2.95 2.40
N ILE A 105 15.82 -2.16 1.77
CA ILE A 105 14.74 -2.71 0.95
C ILE A 105 15.29 -2.94 -0.45
N GLN A 106 15.08 -4.12 -0.99
CA GLN A 106 15.46 -4.43 -2.38
C GLN A 106 14.51 -3.68 -3.34
N LYS A 107 15.07 -3.01 -4.30
CA LYS A 107 14.32 -2.32 -5.37
C LYS A 107 13.90 -3.29 -6.47
#